data_d6357f33e24dfa6faabdefa335f91d14
#
_entry.id   d6357f33e24dfa6faabdefa335f91d14
#
_cell.length_a   1.000
_cell.length_b   1.000
_cell.length_c   1.000
_cell.angle_alpha   90.00
_cell.angle_beta   90.00
_cell.angle_gamma   90.00
#
_symmetry.space_group_name_H-M   'P 1'
#
loop_
_entity.id
_entity.type
_entity.pdbx_description
1 polymer ?
#
loop_
_entity_poly.entity_id
_entity_poly.type
_entity_poly.pdbx_seq_one_letter_code
_entity_poly.pdbx_strand_id
1 'polypeptide(L)'
;MISLITHAINLLVLTLASKTDIKNREVPDWLSYGLVISALIINIIYSFLTNSFIPIISAIFGFIFFLIVSFGMFYTGQWGGGDAKLLIAIGALLGFEIRNTKNIFLFFFEKQFLIDFFINLLFVGAFYGTVYSLILVIKNKRKFSNAIKKRYLCKKNMFRFLNLILIFVFLINLFFKFQTMILNLILVLFFLTTLLFYFNMFLKSVEETCMYKLITPDKLTEGDWIAKEIKVNNRKIANPSDLGVSEEQIKELIKLYRQKKIGKVLVKEGMPFIPSFLLAYILTLLLSNNILRLIAQNLVF
;
A
#
# COMPACT_ATOMS: atom_id res chain seq x y z
N MET A 1 -2.94 18.83 24.23
CA MET A 1 -3.24 19.84 23.19
C MET A 1 -2.46 19.60 21.91
N ILE A 2 -1.11 19.48 21.94
CA ILE A 2 -0.29 19.29 20.74
C ILE A 2 -0.62 17.99 19.98
N SER A 3 -0.82 16.86 20.69
CA SER A 3 -1.22 15.61 20.06
C SER A 3 -2.57 15.69 19.34
N LEU A 4 -3.51 16.48 19.84
CA LEU A 4 -4.78 16.73 19.15
C LEU A 4 -4.55 17.50 17.84
N ILE A 5 -3.67 18.49 17.84
CA ILE A 5 -3.32 19.28 16.65
C ILE A 5 -2.66 18.39 15.61
N THR A 6 -1.70 17.54 15.98
CA THR A 6 -1.03 16.63 15.05
C THR A 6 -2.00 15.63 14.42
N HIS A 7 -2.93 15.05 15.20
CA HIS A 7 -3.97 14.17 14.66
C HIS A 7 -4.95 14.91 13.74
N ALA A 8 -5.34 16.13 14.08
CA ALA A 8 -6.23 16.94 13.25
C ALA A 8 -5.59 17.28 11.89
N ILE A 9 -4.31 17.69 11.89
CA ILE A 9 -3.56 17.95 10.66
C ILE A 9 -3.45 16.71 9.79
N ASN A 10 -3.09 15.55 10.37
CA ASN A 10 -3.03 14.30 9.63
C ASN A 10 -4.38 13.92 8.99
N LEU A 11 -5.48 14.02 9.74
CA LEU A 11 -6.83 13.74 9.21
C LEU A 11 -7.19 14.68 8.06
N LEU A 12 -6.89 15.97 8.18
CA LEU A 12 -7.14 16.95 7.14
C LEU A 12 -6.34 16.61 5.87
N VAL A 13 -5.04 16.37 6.00
CA VAL A 13 -4.17 16.04 4.87
C VAL A 13 -4.58 14.71 4.23
N LEU A 14 -4.85 13.67 5.02
CA LEU A 14 -5.32 12.38 4.50
C LEU A 14 -6.67 12.50 3.78
N THR A 15 -7.57 13.36 4.26
CA THR A 15 -8.86 13.61 3.60
C THR A 15 -8.66 14.30 2.25
N LEU A 16 -7.82 15.33 2.19
CA LEU A 16 -7.50 16.03 0.94
C LEU A 16 -6.76 15.11 -0.04
N ALA A 17 -5.76 14.38 0.44
CA ALA A 17 -5.02 13.42 -0.38
C ALA A 17 -5.91 12.28 -0.90
N SER A 18 -6.84 11.77 -0.08
CA SER A 18 -7.82 10.77 -0.54
C SER A 18 -8.71 11.30 -1.64
N LYS A 19 -9.17 12.55 -1.54
CA LYS A 19 -10.00 13.20 -2.56
C LYS A 19 -9.25 13.35 -3.89
N THR A 20 -7.98 13.79 -3.85
CA THR A 20 -7.15 13.94 -5.05
C THR A 20 -6.81 12.60 -5.68
N ASP A 21 -6.48 11.60 -4.87
CA ASP A 21 -6.17 10.25 -5.32
C ASP A 21 -7.38 9.56 -6.00
N ILE A 22 -8.58 9.68 -5.42
CA ILE A 22 -9.81 9.16 -6.06
C ILE A 22 -10.07 9.83 -7.40
N LYS A 23 -9.83 11.14 -7.51
CA LYS A 23 -10.15 11.93 -8.71
C LYS A 23 -9.08 11.80 -9.80
N ASN A 24 -7.83 11.98 -9.43
CA ASN A 24 -6.71 12.15 -10.34
C ASN A 24 -5.74 10.96 -10.34
N ARG A 25 -5.83 10.03 -9.37
CA ARG A 25 -4.88 8.93 -9.14
C ARG A 25 -3.48 9.41 -8.76
N GLU A 26 -3.40 10.59 -8.19
CA GLU A 26 -2.16 11.24 -7.80
C GLU A 26 -2.31 11.95 -6.45
N VAL A 27 -1.23 11.93 -5.68
CA VAL A 27 -1.10 12.72 -4.45
C VAL A 27 -0.24 13.93 -4.77
N PRO A 28 -0.76 15.16 -4.70
CA PRO A 28 0.02 16.35 -4.94
C PRO A 28 1.19 16.46 -3.97
N ASP A 29 2.38 16.75 -4.48
CA ASP A 29 3.61 16.83 -3.69
C ASP A 29 3.53 17.86 -2.56
N TRP A 30 2.80 18.95 -2.76
CA TRP A 30 2.64 19.99 -1.74
C TRP A 30 1.94 19.47 -0.47
N LEU A 31 1.09 18.43 -0.54
CA LEU A 31 0.48 17.81 0.64
C LEU A 31 1.53 17.07 1.47
N SER A 32 2.37 16.27 0.83
CA SER A 32 3.42 15.51 1.52
C SER A 32 4.51 16.44 2.10
N TYR A 33 5.00 17.39 1.29
CA TYR A 33 6.00 18.34 1.77
C TYR A 33 5.43 19.31 2.82
N GLY A 34 4.19 19.77 2.65
CA GLY A 34 3.52 20.60 3.65
C GLY A 34 3.36 19.88 4.99
N LEU A 35 3.09 18.57 4.95
CA LEU A 35 3.00 17.77 6.17
C LEU A 35 4.37 17.59 6.85
N VAL A 36 5.46 17.39 6.09
CA VAL A 36 6.83 17.35 6.63
C VAL A 36 7.21 18.67 7.29
N ILE A 37 6.92 19.80 6.62
CA ILE A 37 7.21 21.14 7.17
C ILE A 37 6.41 21.35 8.46
N SER A 38 5.13 20.98 8.46
CA SER A 38 4.28 21.04 9.66
C SER A 38 4.85 20.19 10.80
N ALA A 39 5.35 18.99 10.47
CA ALA A 39 6.00 18.10 11.44
C ALA A 39 7.22 18.75 12.07
N LEU A 40 8.09 19.37 11.27
CA LEU A 40 9.28 20.06 11.78
C LEU A 40 8.90 21.23 12.70
N ILE A 41 7.99 22.10 12.27
CA ILE A 41 7.55 23.27 13.05
C ILE A 41 6.96 22.82 14.38
N ILE A 42 6.03 21.87 14.37
CA ILE A 42 5.33 21.41 15.59
C ILE A 42 6.31 20.74 16.55
N ASN A 43 7.20 19.87 16.09
CA ASN A 43 8.14 19.18 16.97
C ASN A 43 9.23 20.12 17.52
N ILE A 44 9.65 21.15 16.76
CA ILE A 44 10.56 22.21 17.25
C ILE A 44 9.86 23.02 18.35
N ILE A 45 8.63 23.50 18.11
CA ILE A 45 7.88 24.26 19.12
C ILE A 45 7.66 23.40 20.37
N TYR A 46 7.32 22.12 20.20
CA TYR A 46 7.09 21.22 21.32
C TYR A 46 8.39 20.97 22.12
N SER A 47 9.52 20.87 21.46
CA SER A 47 10.82 20.74 22.11
C SER A 47 11.15 22.00 22.96
N PHE A 48 10.85 23.18 22.46
CA PHE A 48 11.04 24.43 23.23
C PHE A 48 10.07 24.48 24.44
N LEU A 49 8.81 24.11 24.27
CA LEU A 49 7.82 24.13 25.36
C LEU A 49 8.12 23.13 26.47
N THR A 50 8.72 22.00 26.14
CA THR A 50 9.06 20.94 27.09
C THR A 50 10.49 21.00 27.60
N ASN A 51 11.31 21.94 27.12
CA ASN A 51 12.75 22.01 27.35
C ASN A 51 13.43 20.65 27.13
N SER A 52 13.03 19.92 26.08
CA SER A 52 13.50 18.57 25.80
C SER A 52 13.65 18.34 24.30
N PHE A 53 14.70 17.64 23.87
CA PHE A 53 14.89 17.22 22.48
C PHE A 53 14.09 15.96 22.10
N ILE A 54 13.40 15.34 23.05
CA ILE A 54 12.62 14.09 22.82
C ILE A 54 11.63 14.22 21.66
N PRO A 55 10.83 15.30 21.49
CA PRO A 55 9.92 15.44 20.37
C PRO A 55 10.62 15.41 19.00
N ILE A 56 11.75 16.10 18.85
CA ILE A 56 12.52 16.09 17.59
C ILE A 56 13.09 14.69 17.31
N ILE A 57 13.66 14.06 18.32
CA ILE A 57 14.23 12.70 18.19
C ILE A 57 13.11 11.72 17.81
N SER A 58 11.96 11.81 18.46
CA SER A 58 10.76 11.02 18.16
C SER A 58 10.33 11.17 16.69
N ALA A 59 10.25 12.42 16.18
CA ALA A 59 9.93 12.71 14.79
C ALA A 59 10.94 12.11 13.82
N ILE A 60 12.24 12.21 14.12
CA ILE A 60 13.31 11.64 13.29
C ILE A 60 13.17 10.11 13.21
N PHE A 61 12.93 9.43 14.33
CA PHE A 61 12.72 7.97 14.33
C PHE A 61 11.48 7.57 13.53
N GLY A 62 10.36 8.29 13.66
CA GLY A 62 9.15 8.04 12.88
C GLY A 62 9.37 8.27 11.38
N PHE A 63 10.11 9.33 11.03
CA PHE A 63 10.52 9.60 9.65
C PHE A 63 11.36 8.46 9.07
N ILE A 64 12.42 8.05 9.79
CA ILE A 64 13.33 6.98 9.33
C ILE A 64 12.59 5.65 9.19
N PHE A 65 11.73 5.29 10.14
CA PHE A 65 10.95 4.06 10.10
C PHE A 65 10.10 4.00 8.84
N PHE A 66 9.29 5.04 8.58
CA PHE A 66 8.46 5.05 7.39
C PHE A 66 9.22 5.33 6.11
N LEU A 67 10.41 5.95 6.17
CA LEU A 67 11.31 6.01 5.02
C LEU A 67 11.71 4.61 4.56
N ILE A 68 12.18 3.75 5.47
CA ILE A 68 12.60 2.38 5.18
C ILE A 68 11.42 1.56 4.63
N VAL A 69 10.26 1.62 5.30
CA VAL A 69 9.04 0.92 4.86
C VAL A 69 8.61 1.40 3.49
N SER A 70 8.53 2.70 3.28
CA SER A 70 8.06 3.31 2.03
C SER A 70 8.98 3.00 0.86
N PHE A 71 10.30 3.03 1.05
CA PHE A 71 11.24 2.59 0.03
C PHE A 71 11.06 1.10 -0.30
N GLY A 72 10.94 0.24 0.71
CA GLY A 72 10.67 -1.18 0.47
C GLY A 72 9.42 -1.40 -0.37
N MET A 73 8.31 -0.74 -0.05
CA MET A 73 7.04 -0.86 -0.77
C MET A 73 7.07 -0.23 -2.18
N PHE A 74 7.80 0.88 -2.34
CA PHE A 74 7.96 1.55 -3.63
C PHE A 74 8.83 0.72 -4.59
N TYR A 75 10.03 0.27 -4.16
CA TYR A 75 10.93 -0.49 -5.02
C TYR A 75 10.41 -1.90 -5.34
N THR A 76 9.54 -2.47 -4.50
CA THR A 76 8.83 -3.71 -4.81
C THR A 76 7.61 -3.49 -5.72
N GLY A 77 7.33 -2.24 -6.12
CA GLY A 77 6.22 -1.90 -7.00
C GLY A 77 4.84 -2.09 -6.37
N GLN A 78 4.75 -2.08 -5.05
CA GLN A 78 3.48 -2.21 -4.33
C GLN A 78 2.76 -0.86 -4.18
N TRP A 79 3.52 0.21 -3.94
CA TRP A 79 3.00 1.57 -3.74
C TRP A 79 3.54 2.55 -4.77
N GLY A 80 2.74 3.56 -5.08
CA GLY A 80 3.15 4.69 -5.88
C GLY A 80 4.08 5.64 -5.11
N GLY A 81 4.79 6.52 -5.82
CA GLY A 81 5.68 7.50 -5.21
C GLY A 81 4.94 8.49 -4.29
N GLY A 82 3.68 8.82 -4.63
CA GLY A 82 2.83 9.69 -3.81
C GLY A 82 2.45 9.06 -2.47
N ASP A 83 2.06 7.77 -2.49
CA ASP A 83 1.75 6.98 -1.28
C ASP A 83 2.96 6.92 -0.34
N ALA A 84 4.14 6.63 -0.92
CA ALA A 84 5.40 6.55 -0.18
C ALA A 84 5.78 7.88 0.50
N LYS A 85 5.74 9.00 -0.24
CA LYS A 85 6.04 10.34 0.28
C LYS A 85 5.10 10.73 1.41
N LEU A 86 3.80 10.44 1.26
CA LEU A 86 2.79 10.77 2.27
C LEU A 86 3.00 9.97 3.56
N LEU A 87 3.32 8.67 3.46
CA LEU A 87 3.57 7.85 4.63
C LEU A 87 4.79 8.32 5.42
N ILE A 88 5.88 8.69 4.73
CA ILE A 88 7.07 9.27 5.36
C ILE A 88 6.72 10.54 6.14
N ALA A 89 5.90 11.42 5.54
CA ALA A 89 5.45 12.64 6.16
C ALA A 89 4.59 12.41 7.42
N ILE A 90 3.70 11.40 7.38
CA ILE A 90 2.91 10.98 8.55
C ILE A 90 3.84 10.49 9.68
N GLY A 91 4.87 9.72 9.34
CA GLY A 91 5.85 9.25 10.31
C GLY A 91 6.61 10.38 10.99
N ALA A 92 7.02 11.40 10.23
CA ALA A 92 7.67 12.58 10.76
C ALA A 92 6.78 13.37 11.73
N LEU A 93 5.48 13.49 11.43
CA LEU A 93 4.56 14.27 12.26
C LEU A 93 4.18 13.53 13.55
N LEU A 94 3.92 12.23 13.47
CA LEU A 94 3.50 11.42 14.61
C LEU A 94 4.67 11.04 15.51
N GLY A 95 5.83 10.71 14.92
CA GLY A 95 6.98 10.22 15.64
C GLY A 95 6.75 8.90 16.39
N PHE A 96 7.81 8.44 17.07
CA PHE A 96 7.71 7.33 18.05
C PHE A 96 7.58 7.87 19.46
N GLU A 97 6.72 7.28 20.28
CA GLU A 97 6.66 7.60 21.71
C GLU A 97 7.91 7.05 22.40
N ILE A 98 8.89 7.91 22.66
CA ILE A 98 10.12 7.54 23.36
C ILE A 98 9.81 7.48 24.86
N ARG A 99 9.70 6.28 25.39
CA ARG A 99 9.54 6.00 26.81
C ARG A 99 10.84 5.41 27.37
N ASN A 100 11.07 5.59 28.68
CA ASN A 100 12.25 5.10 29.38
C ASN A 100 12.20 3.57 29.58
N THR A 101 12.13 2.80 28.50
CA THR A 101 12.17 1.34 28.53
C THR A 101 13.59 0.85 28.41
N LYS A 102 14.03 0.08 29.40
CA LYS A 102 15.39 -0.50 29.45
C LYS A 102 15.63 -1.57 28.38
N ASN A 103 14.58 -1.99 27.64
CA ASN A 103 14.64 -3.07 26.68
C ASN A 103 14.09 -2.62 25.32
N ILE A 104 14.97 -2.63 24.29
CA ILE A 104 14.61 -2.22 22.93
C ILE A 104 13.50 -3.07 22.32
N PHE A 105 13.41 -4.35 22.71
CA PHE A 105 12.36 -5.24 22.25
C PHE A 105 11.00 -4.83 22.82
N LEU A 106 10.92 -4.49 24.10
CA LEU A 106 9.69 -3.98 24.74
C LEU A 106 9.26 -2.64 24.16
N PHE A 107 10.22 -1.80 23.73
CA PHE A 107 9.92 -0.51 23.07
C PHE A 107 9.02 -0.67 21.82
N PHE A 108 9.24 -1.69 21.00
CA PHE A 108 8.42 -1.95 19.81
C PHE A 108 7.08 -2.62 20.12
N PHE A 109 6.98 -3.32 21.27
CA PHE A 109 5.73 -3.99 21.67
C PHE A 109 4.87 -3.17 22.63
N GLU A 110 5.37 -2.06 23.17
CA GLU A 110 4.51 -1.09 23.84
C GLU A 110 3.58 -0.41 22.84
N LYS A 111 2.40 0.00 23.30
CA LYS A 111 1.39 0.67 22.45
C LYS A 111 1.99 1.92 21.79
N GLN A 112 2.41 1.77 20.55
CA GLN A 112 2.92 2.82 19.68
C GLN A 112 1.88 3.12 18.61
N PHE A 113 1.28 4.30 18.64
CA PHE A 113 0.28 4.70 17.63
C PHE A 113 0.78 4.49 16.20
N LEU A 114 2.05 4.78 15.94
CA LEU A 114 2.66 4.65 14.62
C LEU A 114 2.67 3.20 14.12
N ILE A 115 3.01 2.25 15.00
CA ILE A 115 3.04 0.81 14.68
C ILE A 115 1.61 0.30 14.52
N ASP A 116 0.70 0.64 15.44
CA ASP A 116 -0.71 0.27 15.35
C ASP A 116 -1.33 0.79 14.05
N PHE A 117 -1.03 2.03 13.66
CA PHE A 117 -1.45 2.59 12.38
C PHE A 117 -0.90 1.79 11.20
N PHE A 118 0.37 1.43 11.23
CA PHE A 118 0.97 0.66 10.14
C PHE A 118 0.36 -0.73 10.01
N ILE A 119 0.16 -1.43 11.12
CA ILE A 119 -0.52 -2.74 11.13
C ILE A 119 -1.94 -2.61 10.58
N ASN A 120 -2.71 -1.64 11.08
CA ASN A 120 -4.06 -1.39 10.59
C ASN A 120 -4.06 -1.00 9.10
N LEU A 121 -3.06 -0.25 8.64
CA LEU A 121 -2.92 0.10 7.22
C LEU A 121 -2.74 -1.14 6.34
N LEU A 122 -1.96 -2.12 6.77
CA LEU A 122 -1.80 -3.37 6.02
C LEU A 122 -3.13 -4.15 5.92
N PHE A 123 -3.86 -4.28 7.03
CA PHE A 123 -5.16 -4.98 7.04
C PHE A 123 -6.24 -4.22 6.27
N VAL A 124 -6.41 -2.95 6.56
CA VAL A 124 -7.41 -2.10 5.88
C VAL A 124 -7.09 -1.95 4.40
N GLY A 125 -5.79 -1.80 4.06
CA GLY A 125 -5.32 -1.72 2.68
C GLY A 125 -5.60 -2.99 1.89
N ALA A 126 -5.33 -4.16 2.48
CA ALA A 126 -5.63 -5.45 1.86
C ALA A 126 -7.15 -5.64 1.65
N PHE A 127 -7.95 -5.29 2.65
CA PHE A 127 -9.41 -5.34 2.56
C PHE A 127 -9.94 -4.37 1.48
N TYR A 128 -9.50 -3.11 1.52
CA TYR A 128 -9.87 -2.08 0.55
C TYR A 128 -9.50 -2.50 -0.89
N GLY A 129 -8.26 -2.97 -1.11
CA GLY A 129 -7.81 -3.46 -2.41
C GLY A 129 -8.63 -4.64 -2.92
N THR A 130 -9.02 -5.56 -2.03
CA THR A 130 -9.88 -6.70 -2.36
C THR A 130 -11.28 -6.23 -2.77
N VAL A 131 -11.91 -5.36 -1.98
CA VAL A 131 -13.24 -4.80 -2.28
C VAL A 131 -13.21 -4.01 -3.59
N TYR A 132 -12.20 -3.17 -3.78
CA TYR A 132 -12.01 -2.43 -5.02
C TYR A 132 -11.87 -3.35 -6.23
N SER A 133 -11.06 -4.42 -6.11
CA SER A 133 -10.92 -5.45 -7.15
C SER A 133 -12.24 -6.14 -7.49
N LEU A 134 -13.04 -6.47 -6.48
CA LEU A 134 -14.37 -7.05 -6.69
C LEU A 134 -15.32 -6.10 -7.43
N ILE A 135 -15.30 -4.80 -7.09
CA ILE A 135 -16.10 -3.79 -7.81
C ILE A 135 -15.69 -3.73 -9.29
N LEU A 136 -14.38 -3.76 -9.58
CA LEU A 136 -13.88 -3.79 -10.96
C LEU A 136 -14.32 -5.05 -11.71
N VAL A 137 -14.31 -6.21 -11.06
CA VAL A 137 -14.79 -7.49 -11.62
C VAL A 137 -16.27 -7.40 -11.98
N ILE A 138 -17.09 -6.87 -11.09
CA ILE A 138 -18.54 -6.71 -11.33
C ILE A 138 -18.79 -5.84 -12.58
N LYS A 139 -18.04 -4.73 -12.72
CA LYS A 139 -18.12 -3.84 -13.88
C LYS A 139 -17.67 -4.50 -15.19
N ASN A 140 -16.71 -5.44 -15.13
CA ASN A 140 -16.07 -6.08 -16.29
C ASN A 140 -16.29 -7.60 -16.33
N LYS A 141 -17.42 -8.10 -15.81
CA LYS A 141 -17.70 -9.52 -15.55
C LYS A 141 -17.38 -10.46 -16.71
N ARG A 142 -17.75 -10.10 -17.96
CA ARG A 142 -17.51 -10.96 -19.14
C ARG A 142 -16.01 -11.12 -19.44
N LYS A 143 -15.26 -10.01 -19.45
CA LYS A 143 -13.80 -10.02 -19.73
C LYS A 143 -13.06 -10.80 -18.65
N PHE A 144 -13.41 -10.55 -17.38
CA PHE A 144 -12.81 -11.24 -16.24
C PHE A 144 -13.10 -12.76 -16.27
N SER A 145 -14.34 -13.17 -16.50
CA SER A 145 -14.71 -14.59 -16.57
C SER A 145 -13.89 -15.35 -17.63
N ASN A 146 -13.70 -14.74 -18.80
CA ASN A 146 -12.89 -15.33 -19.86
C ASN A 146 -11.40 -15.44 -19.49
N ALA A 147 -10.86 -14.39 -18.88
CA ALA A 147 -9.45 -14.37 -18.47
C ALA A 147 -9.15 -15.38 -17.35
N ILE A 148 -9.98 -15.43 -16.31
CA ILE A 148 -9.80 -16.39 -15.21
C ILE A 148 -9.95 -17.84 -15.69
N LYS A 149 -10.92 -18.11 -16.59
CA LYS A 149 -11.11 -19.45 -17.20
C LYS A 149 -9.89 -19.85 -18.02
N LYS A 150 -9.37 -18.95 -18.87
CA LYS A 150 -8.16 -19.20 -19.64
C LYS A 150 -6.96 -19.50 -18.74
N ARG A 151 -6.75 -18.69 -17.70
CA ARG A 151 -5.65 -18.85 -16.75
C ARG A 151 -5.77 -20.15 -15.93
N TYR A 152 -7.00 -20.49 -15.51
CA TYR A 152 -7.27 -21.77 -14.85
C TYR A 152 -6.94 -22.96 -15.76
N LEU A 153 -7.37 -22.93 -17.03
CA LEU A 153 -7.09 -24.01 -17.98
C LEU A 153 -5.59 -24.20 -18.22
N CYS A 154 -4.83 -23.11 -18.35
CA CYS A 154 -3.38 -23.18 -18.51
C CYS A 154 -2.67 -23.84 -17.30
N LYS A 155 -3.22 -23.71 -16.10
CA LYS A 155 -2.63 -24.24 -14.85
C LYS A 155 -3.43 -25.40 -14.23
N LYS A 156 -4.36 -25.98 -14.98
CA LYS A 156 -5.33 -26.97 -14.50
C LYS A 156 -4.67 -28.15 -13.79
N ASN A 157 -3.58 -28.69 -14.35
CA ASN A 157 -2.91 -29.84 -13.76
C ASN A 157 -2.25 -29.50 -12.42
N MET A 158 -1.67 -28.30 -12.30
CA MET A 158 -1.11 -27.80 -11.05
C MET A 158 -2.20 -27.60 -9.99
N PHE A 159 -3.35 -27.03 -10.35
CA PHE A 159 -4.49 -26.89 -9.45
C PHE A 159 -5.01 -28.25 -8.96
N ARG A 160 -5.14 -29.21 -9.88
CA ARG A 160 -5.55 -30.59 -9.52
C ARG A 160 -4.56 -31.23 -8.56
N PHE A 161 -3.27 -31.13 -8.84
CA PHE A 161 -2.22 -31.66 -7.98
C PHE A 161 -2.24 -31.04 -6.57
N LEU A 162 -2.32 -29.71 -6.46
CA LEU A 162 -2.43 -29.04 -5.16
C LEU A 162 -3.67 -29.47 -4.38
N ASN A 163 -4.83 -29.54 -5.03
CA ASN A 163 -6.07 -29.96 -4.37
C ASN A 163 -6.02 -31.43 -3.95
N LEU A 164 -5.41 -32.32 -4.75
CA LEU A 164 -5.23 -33.73 -4.38
C LEU A 164 -4.33 -33.89 -3.16
N ILE A 165 -3.22 -33.14 -3.09
CA ILE A 165 -2.35 -33.14 -1.91
C ILE A 165 -3.12 -32.63 -0.69
N LEU A 166 -3.88 -31.56 -0.82
CA LEU A 166 -4.67 -31.00 0.29
C LEU A 166 -5.68 -32.03 0.83
N ILE A 167 -6.42 -32.69 -0.06
CA ILE A 167 -7.36 -33.74 0.30
C ILE A 167 -6.62 -34.94 0.96
N PHE A 168 -5.50 -35.36 0.40
CA PHE A 168 -4.71 -36.48 0.92
C PHE A 168 -4.18 -36.18 2.34
N VAL A 169 -3.60 -35.02 2.56
CA VAL A 169 -3.09 -34.63 3.88
C VAL A 169 -4.24 -34.45 4.89
N PHE A 170 -5.40 -33.93 4.45
CA PHE A 170 -6.59 -33.84 5.29
C PHE A 170 -7.13 -35.23 5.69
N LEU A 171 -7.19 -36.20 4.74
CA LEU A 171 -7.62 -37.54 5.01
C LEU A 171 -6.67 -38.29 5.95
N ILE A 172 -5.35 -38.10 5.80
CA ILE A 172 -4.37 -38.67 6.73
C ILE A 172 -4.61 -38.14 8.14
N ASN A 173 -4.86 -36.85 8.30
CA ASN A 173 -5.16 -36.25 9.60
C ASN A 173 -6.42 -36.86 10.24
N LEU A 174 -7.48 -37.09 9.46
CA LEU A 174 -8.72 -37.75 9.93
C LEU A 174 -8.51 -39.20 10.34
N PHE A 175 -7.76 -39.97 9.52
CA PHE A 175 -7.59 -41.42 9.73
C PHE A 175 -6.70 -41.71 10.94
N PHE A 176 -5.59 -41.03 11.07
CA PHE A 176 -4.59 -41.31 12.10
C PHE A 176 -4.82 -40.53 13.40
N LYS A 177 -5.88 -39.70 13.48
CA LYS A 177 -6.18 -38.88 14.66
C LYS A 177 -4.92 -38.20 15.25
N PHE A 178 -3.98 -37.80 14.38
CA PHE A 178 -2.75 -37.16 14.81
C PHE A 178 -3.10 -35.84 15.46
N GLN A 179 -3.17 -35.82 16.78
CA GLN A 179 -3.34 -34.59 17.58
C GLN A 179 -2.03 -33.81 17.75
N THR A 180 -1.01 -34.05 16.92
CA THR A 180 0.23 -33.33 17.02
C THR A 180 0.04 -31.89 16.47
N MET A 181 0.37 -30.92 17.29
CA MET A 181 0.34 -29.49 16.93
C MET A 181 1.07 -29.20 15.61
N ILE A 182 2.18 -29.93 15.35
CA ILE A 182 3.00 -29.80 14.14
C ILE A 182 2.21 -30.17 12.88
N LEU A 183 1.47 -31.25 12.87
CA LEU A 183 0.71 -31.70 11.69
C LEU A 183 -0.43 -30.72 11.36
N ASN A 184 -1.12 -30.21 12.39
CA ASN A 184 -2.13 -29.19 12.22
C ASN A 184 -1.53 -27.88 11.66
N LEU A 185 -0.34 -27.49 12.13
CA LEU A 185 0.37 -26.35 11.59
C LEU A 185 0.71 -26.53 10.10
N ILE A 186 1.23 -27.70 9.71
CA ILE A 186 1.53 -28.02 8.31
C ILE A 186 0.26 -27.95 7.44
N LEU A 187 -0.86 -28.47 7.92
CA LEU A 187 -2.14 -28.39 7.23
C LEU A 187 -2.59 -26.95 7.00
N VAL A 188 -2.53 -26.12 8.05
CA VAL A 188 -2.89 -24.70 7.97
C VAL A 188 -1.97 -23.97 6.97
N LEU A 189 -0.65 -24.18 7.04
CA LEU A 189 0.30 -23.59 6.12
C LEU A 189 0.04 -24.01 4.67
N PHE A 190 -0.26 -25.30 4.44
CA PHE A 190 -0.56 -25.79 3.10
C PHE A 190 -1.89 -25.23 2.56
N PHE A 191 -2.91 -25.12 3.42
CA PHE A 191 -4.17 -24.48 3.08
C PHE A 191 -3.96 -23.00 2.71
N LEU A 192 -3.19 -22.27 3.52
CA LEU A 192 -2.89 -20.87 3.26
C LEU A 192 -2.10 -20.66 1.96
N THR A 193 -1.11 -21.49 1.68
CA THR A 193 -0.37 -21.41 0.40
C THR A 193 -1.26 -21.68 -0.81
N THR A 194 -2.18 -22.63 -0.69
CA THR A 194 -3.15 -22.91 -1.75
C THR A 194 -4.11 -21.74 -1.94
N LEU A 195 -4.62 -21.15 -0.86
CA LEU A 195 -5.47 -19.96 -0.89
C LEU A 195 -4.76 -18.78 -1.56
N LEU A 196 -3.50 -18.51 -1.17
CA LEU A 196 -2.68 -17.45 -1.76
C LEU A 196 -2.46 -17.66 -3.26
N PHE A 197 -2.32 -18.90 -3.70
CA PHE A 197 -2.17 -19.22 -5.11
C PHE A 197 -3.45 -18.90 -5.92
N TYR A 198 -4.63 -19.24 -5.41
CA TYR A 198 -5.91 -18.87 -6.02
C TYR A 198 -6.13 -17.36 -6.00
N PHE A 199 -5.78 -16.71 -4.90
CA PHE A 199 -5.87 -15.26 -4.76
C PHE A 199 -4.95 -14.53 -5.75
N ASN A 200 -3.72 -14.98 -5.93
CA ASN A 200 -2.79 -14.44 -6.93
C ASN A 200 -3.34 -14.60 -8.36
N MET A 201 -3.96 -15.75 -8.66
CA MET A 201 -4.62 -15.95 -9.96
C MET A 201 -5.77 -14.96 -10.17
N PHE A 202 -6.57 -14.73 -9.13
CA PHE A 202 -7.65 -13.74 -9.13
C PHE A 202 -7.11 -12.35 -9.41
N LEU A 203 -6.13 -11.87 -8.61
CA LEU A 203 -5.55 -10.54 -8.75
C LEU A 203 -4.95 -10.29 -10.13
N LYS A 204 -4.17 -11.25 -10.65
CA LYS A 204 -3.58 -11.15 -12.00
C LYS A 204 -4.65 -11.09 -13.10
N SER A 205 -5.78 -11.78 -12.91
CA SER A 205 -6.89 -11.70 -13.88
C SER A 205 -7.62 -10.37 -13.82
N VAL A 206 -7.75 -9.77 -12.63
CA VAL A 206 -8.27 -8.40 -12.45
C VAL A 206 -7.35 -7.39 -13.12
N GLU A 207 -6.06 -7.48 -12.86
CA GLU A 207 -5.05 -6.58 -13.41
C GLU A 207 -5.11 -6.55 -14.95
N GLU A 208 -5.05 -7.72 -15.59
CA GLU A 208 -5.07 -7.82 -17.06
C GLU A 208 -6.37 -7.33 -17.71
N THR A 209 -7.50 -7.51 -17.03
CA THR A 209 -8.81 -7.22 -17.64
C THR A 209 -9.42 -5.89 -17.26
N CYS A 210 -9.02 -5.36 -16.10
CA CYS A 210 -9.68 -4.20 -15.50
C CYS A 210 -8.76 -3.00 -15.29
N MET A 211 -7.43 -3.24 -15.16
CA MET A 211 -6.47 -2.17 -14.84
C MET A 211 -5.65 -1.73 -16.04
N TYR A 212 -5.60 -2.51 -17.13
CA TYR A 212 -4.86 -2.11 -18.32
C TYR A 212 -5.69 -1.21 -19.22
N LYS A 213 -5.14 -0.05 -19.56
CA LYS A 213 -5.74 0.92 -20.48
C LYS A 213 -4.79 1.28 -21.63
N LEU A 214 -5.35 1.43 -22.82
CA LEU A 214 -4.64 1.94 -23.99
C LEU A 214 -4.81 3.45 -24.04
N ILE A 215 -3.74 4.20 -23.80
CA ILE A 215 -3.74 5.66 -23.87
C ILE A 215 -2.76 6.15 -24.93
N THR A 216 -2.95 7.37 -25.41
CA THR A 216 -2.03 8.03 -26.33
C THR A 216 -0.86 8.62 -25.54
N PRO A 217 0.38 8.62 -26.06
CA PRO A 217 1.55 9.09 -25.32
C PRO A 217 1.47 10.52 -24.79
N ASP A 218 0.65 11.37 -25.40
CA ASP A 218 0.37 12.74 -24.96
C ASP A 218 -0.42 12.83 -23.65
N LYS A 219 -1.02 11.71 -23.20
CA LYS A 219 -1.78 11.61 -21.94
C LYS A 219 -0.99 10.89 -20.84
N LEU A 220 0.25 10.53 -21.09
CA LEU A 220 1.13 9.94 -20.09
C LEU A 220 1.56 11.01 -19.09
N THR A 221 1.59 10.63 -17.81
CA THR A 221 2.15 11.40 -16.71
C THR A 221 3.42 10.73 -16.18
N GLU A 222 4.32 11.50 -15.59
CA GLU A 222 5.51 10.96 -14.96
C GLU A 222 5.12 9.98 -13.85
N GLY A 223 5.77 8.80 -13.85
CA GLY A 223 5.45 7.73 -12.91
C GLY A 223 4.39 6.74 -13.40
N ASP A 224 3.76 6.95 -14.56
CA ASP A 224 2.82 5.98 -15.14
C ASP A 224 3.51 4.63 -15.43
N TRP A 225 2.84 3.54 -15.11
CA TRP A 225 3.40 2.19 -15.27
C TRP A 225 3.05 1.59 -16.63
N ILE A 226 4.07 1.35 -17.44
CA ILE A 226 3.91 0.71 -18.75
C ILE A 226 3.69 -0.79 -18.56
N ALA A 227 2.58 -1.31 -19.08
CA ALA A 227 2.23 -2.72 -18.94
C ALA A 227 2.85 -3.63 -20.00
N LYS A 228 3.40 -3.08 -21.10
CA LYS A 228 4.03 -3.83 -22.18
C LYS A 228 5.30 -3.12 -22.64
N GLU A 229 6.39 -3.87 -22.80
CA GLU A 229 7.65 -3.36 -23.29
C GLU A 229 7.47 -2.63 -24.65
N ILE A 230 8.05 -1.43 -24.75
CA ILE A 230 8.03 -0.61 -25.95
C ILE A 230 9.44 -0.58 -26.52
N LYS A 231 9.59 -1.17 -27.72
CA LYS A 231 10.86 -1.22 -28.47
C LYS A 231 10.69 -0.56 -29.84
N VAL A 232 11.66 0.25 -30.22
CA VAL A 232 11.77 0.81 -31.58
C VAL A 232 13.22 0.64 -32.05
N ASN A 233 13.42 0.08 -33.23
CA ASN A 233 14.75 -0.19 -33.82
C ASN A 233 15.70 -0.94 -32.87
N ASN A 234 15.23 -2.00 -32.20
CA ASN A 234 15.95 -2.78 -31.18
C ASN A 234 16.34 -2.02 -29.89
N ARG A 235 16.03 -0.72 -29.75
CA ARG A 235 16.23 0.04 -28.52
C ARG A 235 14.97 -0.05 -27.66
N LYS A 236 15.15 -0.43 -26.41
CA LYS A 236 14.09 -0.39 -25.38
C LYS A 236 13.92 1.04 -24.93
N ILE A 237 12.67 1.54 -24.95
CA ILE A 237 12.32 2.91 -24.53
C ILE A 237 11.67 2.87 -23.17
N ALA A 238 10.74 1.93 -22.94
CA ALA A 238 10.07 1.74 -21.66
C ALA A 238 9.78 0.26 -21.44
N ASN A 239 9.85 -0.18 -20.17
CA ASN A 239 9.72 -1.57 -19.77
C ASN A 239 8.72 -1.69 -18.60
N PRO A 240 7.93 -2.78 -18.49
CA PRO A 240 7.11 -3.06 -17.32
C PRO A 240 7.87 -3.18 -15.99
N SER A 241 9.18 -3.41 -16.03
CA SER A 241 10.04 -3.44 -14.82
C SER A 241 10.50 -2.06 -14.34
N ASP A 242 10.24 -1.00 -15.13
CA ASP A 242 10.60 0.36 -14.75
C ASP A 242 9.62 0.85 -13.65
N LEU A 243 10.12 1.65 -12.71
CA LEU A 243 9.31 2.22 -11.62
C LEU A 243 8.44 3.41 -12.07
N GLY A 244 7.90 3.33 -13.27
CA GLY A 244 7.18 4.38 -13.96
C GLY A 244 8.00 5.02 -15.09
N VAL A 245 7.32 5.72 -15.99
CA VAL A 245 7.98 6.46 -17.09
C VAL A 245 8.50 7.79 -16.61
N SER A 246 9.72 8.14 -17.05
CA SER A 246 10.30 9.46 -16.80
C SER A 246 9.80 10.49 -17.82
N GLU A 247 9.96 11.78 -17.52
CA GLU A 247 9.64 12.87 -18.46
C GLU A 247 10.38 12.71 -19.79
N GLU A 248 11.64 12.27 -19.76
CA GLU A 248 12.44 12.07 -20.98
C GLU A 248 11.86 10.95 -21.84
N GLN A 249 11.46 9.82 -21.22
CA GLN A 249 10.80 8.72 -21.91
C GLN A 249 9.46 9.16 -22.50
N ILE A 250 8.67 9.97 -21.78
CA ILE A 250 7.40 10.52 -22.28
C ILE A 250 7.65 11.39 -23.52
N LYS A 251 8.63 12.31 -23.49
CA LYS A 251 8.98 13.16 -24.64
C LYS A 251 9.40 12.33 -25.86
N GLU A 252 10.18 11.26 -25.64
CA GLU A 252 10.58 10.32 -26.71
C GLU A 252 9.37 9.56 -27.26
N LEU A 253 8.49 9.05 -26.40
CA LEU A 253 7.28 8.34 -26.80
C LEU A 253 6.33 9.23 -27.62
N ILE A 254 6.14 10.50 -27.23
CA ILE A 254 5.34 11.48 -27.97
C ILE A 254 5.92 11.71 -29.35
N LYS A 255 7.26 11.89 -29.45
CA LYS A 255 7.96 12.07 -30.75
C LYS A 255 7.75 10.87 -31.66
N LEU A 256 7.91 9.66 -31.15
CA LEU A 256 7.72 8.42 -31.92
C LEU A 256 6.26 8.20 -32.34
N TYR A 257 5.33 8.58 -31.50
CA TYR A 257 3.90 8.52 -31.81
C TYR A 257 3.53 9.49 -32.95
N ARG A 258 4.04 10.72 -32.92
CA ARG A 258 3.88 11.70 -34.02
C ARG A 258 4.50 11.21 -35.31
N GLN A 259 5.61 10.47 -35.25
CA GLN A 259 6.26 9.84 -36.41
C GLN A 259 5.53 8.55 -36.87
N LYS A 260 4.41 8.18 -36.26
CA LYS A 260 3.65 6.94 -36.52
C LYS A 260 4.48 5.64 -36.36
N LYS A 261 5.57 5.68 -35.60
CA LYS A 261 6.43 4.52 -35.30
C LYS A 261 5.88 3.65 -34.18
N ILE A 262 5.10 4.24 -33.29
CA ILE A 262 4.39 3.53 -32.22
C ILE A 262 2.91 3.91 -32.22
N GLY A 263 2.06 3.02 -31.70
CA GLY A 263 0.63 3.27 -31.50
C GLY A 263 0.34 3.74 -30.08
N LYS A 264 -0.89 3.47 -29.62
CA LYS A 264 -1.29 3.70 -28.22
C LYS A 264 -0.46 2.81 -27.32
N VAL A 265 -0.15 3.34 -26.14
CA VAL A 265 0.65 2.68 -25.11
C VAL A 265 -0.29 1.99 -24.11
N LEU A 266 0.05 0.76 -23.73
CA LEU A 266 -0.68 0.03 -22.69
C LEU A 266 -0.10 0.40 -21.32
N VAL A 267 -0.93 1.05 -20.50
CA VAL A 267 -0.57 1.52 -19.15
C VAL A 267 -1.36 0.72 -18.13
N LYS A 268 -0.73 0.45 -16.99
CA LYS A 268 -1.38 -0.12 -15.82
C LYS A 268 -1.88 1.01 -14.94
N GLU A 269 -3.19 1.20 -14.88
CA GLU A 269 -3.82 2.17 -13.99
C GLU A 269 -3.86 1.61 -12.56
N GLY A 270 -3.21 2.31 -11.61
CA GLY A 270 -3.25 1.97 -10.19
C GLY A 270 -4.64 2.15 -9.58
N MET A 271 -4.90 1.51 -8.45
CA MET A 271 -6.08 1.83 -7.63
C MET A 271 -5.77 3.06 -6.76
N PRO A 272 -6.77 3.90 -6.44
CA PRO A 272 -6.57 4.97 -5.45
C PRO A 272 -6.37 4.32 -4.08
N PHE A 273 -5.17 4.41 -3.53
CA PHE A 273 -4.82 3.66 -2.32
C PHE A 273 -4.86 4.52 -1.04
N ILE A 274 -4.74 5.86 -1.16
CA ILE A 274 -4.77 6.79 -0.02
C ILE A 274 -6.07 6.72 0.81
N PRO A 275 -7.27 6.43 0.24
CA PRO A 275 -8.45 6.23 1.07
C PRO A 275 -8.27 5.13 2.13
N SER A 276 -7.45 4.11 1.86
CA SER A 276 -7.14 3.08 2.84
C SER A 276 -6.27 3.61 3.99
N PHE A 277 -5.38 4.59 3.73
CA PHE A 277 -4.60 5.28 4.76
C PHE A 277 -5.52 6.04 5.71
N LEU A 278 -6.47 6.79 5.15
CA LEU A 278 -7.45 7.54 5.93
C LEU A 278 -8.30 6.60 6.81
N LEU A 279 -8.82 5.52 6.24
CA LEU A 279 -9.61 4.54 6.98
C LEU A 279 -8.80 3.85 8.08
N ALA A 280 -7.56 3.45 7.78
CA ALA A 280 -6.66 2.85 8.76
C ALA A 280 -6.32 3.82 9.89
N TYR A 281 -6.11 5.10 9.55
CA TYR A 281 -5.82 6.13 10.53
C TYR A 281 -7.01 6.35 11.49
N ILE A 282 -8.22 6.47 10.95
CA ILE A 282 -9.45 6.59 11.75
C ILE A 282 -9.64 5.35 12.62
N LEU A 283 -9.44 4.16 12.06
CA LEU A 283 -9.55 2.90 12.81
C LEU A 283 -8.55 2.87 13.97
N THR A 284 -7.30 3.29 13.73
CA THR A 284 -6.28 3.36 14.79
C THR A 284 -6.66 4.34 15.88
N LEU A 285 -7.18 5.50 15.53
CA LEU A 285 -7.68 6.47 16.51
C LEU A 285 -8.80 5.90 17.37
N LEU A 286 -9.71 5.14 16.78
CA LEU A 286 -10.84 4.51 17.50
C LEU A 286 -10.36 3.37 18.42
N LEU A 287 -9.46 2.53 17.95
CA LEU A 287 -8.99 1.34 18.69
C LEU A 287 -7.96 1.69 19.79
N SER A 288 -7.15 2.73 19.58
CA SER A 288 -6.11 3.11 20.55
C SER A 288 -6.63 3.72 21.86
N ASN A 289 -7.93 3.93 22.00
CA ASN A 289 -8.56 4.67 23.11
C ASN A 289 -7.98 6.08 23.33
N ASN A 290 -7.11 6.54 22.44
CA ASN A 290 -6.46 7.85 22.56
C ASN A 290 -7.47 9.00 22.41
N ILE A 291 -8.52 8.83 21.60
CA ILE A 291 -9.56 9.87 21.45
C ILE A 291 -10.28 10.09 22.78
N LEU A 292 -10.73 9.02 23.44
CA LEU A 292 -11.43 9.13 24.72
C LEU A 292 -10.52 9.70 25.81
N ARG A 293 -9.25 9.31 25.86
CA ARG A 293 -8.25 9.91 26.76
C ARG A 293 -7.98 11.38 26.45
N LEU A 294 -7.79 11.74 25.17
CA LEU A 294 -7.56 13.12 24.75
C LEU A 294 -8.77 14.02 25.07
N ILE A 295 -9.99 13.54 24.86
CA ILE A 295 -11.21 14.25 25.22
C ILE A 295 -11.30 14.39 26.75
N ALA A 296 -11.07 13.32 27.50
CA ALA A 296 -11.12 13.35 28.97
C ALA A 296 -10.04 14.28 29.57
N GLN A 297 -8.83 14.28 29.02
CA GLN A 297 -7.75 15.17 29.49
C GLN A 297 -7.98 16.66 29.16
N ASN A 298 -8.76 16.97 28.11
CA ASN A 298 -9.08 18.35 27.74
C ASN A 298 -10.41 18.85 28.36
N LEU A 299 -11.22 17.98 28.99
CA LEU A 299 -12.44 18.35 29.71
C LEU A 299 -12.21 18.58 31.23
N VAL A 300 -11.02 18.26 31.72
CA VAL A 300 -10.65 18.37 33.14
C VAL A 300 -9.85 19.68 33.42
N PHE A 301 -9.81 20.63 32.47
CA PHE A 301 -9.26 21.98 32.68
C PHE A 301 -10.31 23.04 32.54
#